data_1b32d452c9304b62436fc5a2cac4fa85
#
_entry.id   1b32d452c9304b62436fc5a2cac4fa85
#
_cell.length_a   1.000
_cell.length_b   1.000
_cell.length_c   1.000
_cell.angle_alpha   90.00
_cell.angle_beta   90.00
_cell.angle_gamma   90.00
#
_symmetry.space_group_name_H-M   'P 1'
#
loop_
_entity.id
_entity.type
_entity.pdbx_description
1 polymer ?
#
loop_
_entity_poly.entity_id
_entity_poly.type
_entity_poly.pdbx_seq_one_letter_code
_entity_poly.pdbx_strand_id
1 'polypeptide(L)'
;MMKPISPIYINVKGRLLDLATPQVMGILNVTPDSFYSGSRMQTEEDIAARARQILDEGASIIDIGAYSSRPNAEHISAEEEMGRLRTGLEILNRNHPEAIISVDTFRADVAEECVKDYGVAII
;
A
#
# COMPACT_ATOMS: atom_id res chain seq x y z
N MET A 1 33.07 -4.73 -22.53
CA MET A 1 31.78 -4.14 -22.99
C MET A 1 30.64 -4.69 -22.16
N MET A 2 29.91 -3.82 -21.49
CA MET A 2 28.76 -4.25 -20.67
C MET A 2 27.64 -4.68 -21.60
N LYS A 3 27.02 -5.83 -21.29
CA LYS A 3 25.79 -6.22 -21.97
C LYS A 3 24.69 -5.21 -21.67
N PRO A 4 23.89 -4.77 -22.63
CA PRO A 4 22.73 -3.95 -22.31
C PRO A 4 21.80 -4.72 -21.39
N ILE A 5 21.30 -4.04 -20.36
CA ILE A 5 20.31 -4.61 -19.45
C ILE A 5 19.01 -4.77 -20.23
N SER A 6 18.52 -6.01 -20.32
CA SER A 6 17.23 -6.24 -20.95
C SER A 6 16.13 -5.53 -20.16
N PRO A 7 15.18 -4.85 -20.83
CA PRO A 7 14.08 -4.23 -20.13
C PRO A 7 13.30 -5.27 -19.33
N ILE A 8 13.02 -4.94 -18.07
CA ILE A 8 12.22 -5.78 -17.19
C ILE A 8 10.93 -5.01 -16.90
N TYR A 9 9.82 -5.59 -17.29
CA TYR A 9 8.51 -4.99 -17.08
C TYR A 9 7.63 -5.92 -16.27
N ILE A 10 6.80 -5.33 -15.40
CA ILE A 10 5.68 -6.04 -14.80
C ILE A 10 4.39 -5.37 -15.26
N ASN A 11 3.35 -6.17 -15.42
CA ASN A 11 2.04 -5.65 -15.78
C ASN A 11 1.31 -5.26 -14.49
N VAL A 12 1.01 -3.97 -14.38
CA VAL A 12 0.28 -3.43 -13.24
C VAL A 12 -0.98 -2.75 -13.78
N LYS A 13 -2.12 -3.37 -13.55
CA LYS A 13 -3.43 -2.85 -14.01
C LYS A 13 -3.45 -2.52 -15.51
N GLY A 14 -2.88 -3.39 -16.33
CA GLY A 14 -2.81 -3.19 -17.78
C GLY A 14 -1.72 -2.22 -18.25
N ARG A 15 -0.92 -1.68 -17.34
CA ARG A 15 0.24 -0.85 -17.66
C ARG A 15 1.52 -1.59 -17.40
N LEU A 16 2.52 -1.40 -18.24
CA LEU A 16 3.85 -1.96 -18.03
C LEU A 16 4.64 -1.04 -17.12
N LEU A 17 5.05 -1.55 -15.97
CA LEU A 17 5.94 -0.85 -15.06
C LEU A 17 7.38 -1.27 -15.39
N ASP A 18 8.22 -0.30 -15.77
CA ASP A 18 9.61 -0.54 -16.12
C ASP A 18 10.46 -0.69 -14.84
N LEU A 19 11.00 -1.88 -14.63
CA LEU A 19 11.86 -2.18 -13.50
C LEU A 19 13.35 -2.05 -13.83
N ALA A 20 13.71 -1.74 -15.08
CA ALA A 20 15.10 -1.45 -15.42
C ALA A 20 15.58 -0.16 -14.73
N THR A 21 14.67 0.77 -14.49
CA THR A 21 14.91 1.92 -13.60
C THR A 21 14.42 1.57 -12.20
N PRO A 22 15.24 1.77 -11.16
CA PRO A 22 14.79 1.50 -9.80
C PRO A 22 13.49 2.24 -9.47
N GLN A 23 12.53 1.51 -8.92
CA GLN A 23 11.26 2.07 -8.47
C GLN A 23 11.27 2.21 -6.95
N VAL A 24 10.74 3.31 -6.45
CA VAL A 24 10.65 3.55 -5.01
C VAL A 24 9.28 3.13 -4.50
N MET A 25 9.27 2.31 -3.47
CA MET A 25 8.06 1.87 -2.80
C MET A 25 8.02 2.53 -1.42
N GLY A 26 7.03 3.40 -1.22
CA GLY A 26 6.83 4.06 0.07
C GLY A 26 5.91 3.25 0.97
N ILE A 27 6.23 3.16 2.24
CA ILE A 27 5.49 2.34 3.21
C ILE A 27 4.45 3.19 3.94
N LEU A 28 3.22 2.69 3.96
CA LEU A 28 2.12 3.27 4.71
C LEU A 28 1.54 2.21 5.66
N ASN A 29 1.77 2.39 6.95
CA ASN A 29 1.23 1.47 7.96
C ASN A 29 -0.11 1.96 8.49
N VAL A 30 -1.12 1.10 8.39
CA VAL A 30 -2.48 1.37 8.88
C VAL A 30 -2.65 0.64 10.21
N THR A 31 -2.06 1.20 11.25
CA THR A 31 -2.10 0.65 12.61
C THR A 31 -2.78 1.64 13.55
N PRO A 32 -3.27 1.21 14.72
CA PRO A 32 -3.85 2.13 15.69
C PRO A 32 -2.89 3.25 16.11
N ASP A 33 -1.59 2.98 16.10
CA ASP A 33 -0.57 3.98 16.43
C ASP A 33 -0.42 5.05 15.35
N SER A 34 -0.85 4.74 14.13
CA SER A 34 -0.84 5.66 13.00
C SER A 34 -2.08 6.55 12.98
N PHE A 35 -3.09 6.19 13.76
CA PHE A 35 -4.32 6.95 13.90
C PHE A 35 -4.30 7.65 15.23
N TYR A 36 -4.29 8.96 15.19
CA TYR A 36 -4.56 9.73 16.37
C TYR A 36 -6.00 9.43 16.78
N SER A 37 -6.28 9.44 18.09
CA SER A 37 -7.61 9.21 18.65
C SER A 37 -8.57 10.35 18.29
N GLY A 38 -8.61 10.70 17.01
CA GLY A 38 -9.43 11.76 16.50
C GLY A 38 -10.67 11.25 15.80
N SER A 39 -11.38 12.18 15.16
CA SER A 39 -12.54 11.84 14.35
C SER A 39 -12.15 10.96 13.17
N ARG A 40 -13.12 10.26 12.61
CA ARG A 40 -12.95 9.46 11.38
C ARG A 40 -12.42 10.32 10.23
N MET A 41 -12.83 11.56 10.14
CA MET A 41 -12.36 12.51 9.14
C MET A 41 -10.88 12.81 9.29
N GLN A 42 -10.41 12.96 10.53
CA GLN A 42 -8.99 13.20 10.80
C GLN A 42 -8.12 12.00 10.39
N THR A 43 -8.60 10.77 10.60
CA THR A 43 -7.93 9.56 10.15
C THR A 43 -7.80 9.54 8.62
N GLU A 44 -8.85 9.89 7.91
CA GLU A 44 -8.83 9.94 6.45
C GLU A 44 -7.83 10.99 5.96
N GLU A 45 -7.84 12.18 6.55
CA GLU A 45 -6.89 13.24 6.18
C GLU A 45 -5.45 12.81 6.43
N ASP A 46 -5.18 12.15 7.55
CA ASP A 46 -3.83 11.70 7.89
C ASP A 46 -3.31 10.65 6.90
N ILE A 47 -4.13 9.69 6.54
CA ILE A 47 -3.77 8.65 5.57
C ILE A 47 -3.56 9.27 4.18
N ALA A 48 -4.47 10.11 3.75
CA ALA A 48 -4.38 10.78 2.45
C ALA A 48 -3.14 11.69 2.37
N ALA A 49 -2.86 12.43 3.42
CA ALA A 49 -1.69 13.30 3.49
C ALA A 49 -0.39 12.51 3.47
N ARG A 50 -0.33 11.40 4.20
CA ARG A 50 0.86 10.53 4.20
C ARG A 50 1.08 9.90 2.84
N ALA A 51 0.03 9.44 2.18
CA ALA A 51 0.11 8.89 0.83
C ALA A 51 0.62 9.96 -0.16
N ARG A 52 0.09 11.17 -0.06
CA ARG A 52 0.54 12.28 -0.90
C ARG A 52 2.02 12.59 -0.68
N GLN A 53 2.46 12.60 0.56
CA GLN A 53 3.87 12.81 0.88
C GLN A 53 4.75 11.74 0.23
N ILE A 54 4.36 10.48 0.32
CA ILE A 54 5.07 9.36 -0.30
C ILE A 54 5.20 9.57 -1.81
N LEU A 55 4.11 9.94 -2.47
CA LEU A 55 4.11 10.19 -3.92
C LEU A 55 4.94 11.42 -4.30
N ASP A 56 4.83 12.49 -3.53
CA ASP A 56 5.58 13.73 -3.77
C ASP A 56 7.08 13.55 -3.58
N GLU A 57 7.49 12.63 -2.71
CA GLU A 57 8.89 12.28 -2.49
C GLU A 57 9.47 11.37 -3.58
N GLY A 58 8.67 11.00 -4.57
CA GLY A 58 9.12 10.25 -5.75
C GLY A 58 8.80 8.77 -5.75
N ALA A 59 8.00 8.28 -4.81
CA ALA A 59 7.59 6.89 -4.82
C ALA A 59 6.62 6.61 -5.98
N SER A 60 6.79 5.46 -6.61
CA SER A 60 5.90 4.98 -7.67
C SER A 60 4.83 4.04 -7.13
N ILE A 61 5.07 3.45 -5.97
CA ILE A 61 4.23 2.43 -5.36
C ILE A 61 4.00 2.78 -3.90
N ILE A 62 2.78 2.63 -3.44
CA ILE A 62 2.45 2.74 -2.02
C ILE A 62 2.24 1.33 -1.48
N ASP A 63 3.07 0.93 -0.53
CA ASP A 63 2.96 -0.37 0.13
C ASP A 63 2.19 -0.20 1.43
N ILE A 64 0.99 -0.75 1.50
CA ILE A 64 0.12 -0.64 2.67
C ILE A 64 0.15 -1.92 3.49
N GLY A 65 0.32 -1.78 4.80
CA GLY A 65 0.30 -2.89 5.73
C GLY A 65 -0.49 -2.53 6.99
N ALA A 66 -1.08 -3.55 7.59
CA ALA A 66 -1.87 -3.39 8.81
C ALA A 66 -1.13 -3.85 10.07
N TYR A 67 0.11 -4.28 9.91
CA TYR A 67 0.97 -4.71 11.02
C TYR A 67 2.03 -3.67 11.31
N SER A 68 2.36 -3.52 12.58
CA SER A 68 3.56 -2.80 12.98
C SER A 68 4.76 -3.72 12.88
N SER A 69 5.87 -3.21 12.33
CA SER A 69 7.15 -3.92 12.30
C SER A 69 7.92 -3.80 13.63
N ARG A 70 7.33 -3.14 14.64
CA ARG A 70 8.00 -2.97 15.94
C ARG A 70 8.10 -4.30 16.66
N PRO A 71 9.22 -4.56 17.38
CA PRO A 71 9.28 -5.65 18.33
C PRO A 71 8.11 -5.49 19.31
N ASN A 72 7.45 -6.55 19.69
CA ASN A 72 6.27 -6.55 20.56
C ASN A 72 4.96 -6.04 19.91
N ALA A 73 4.90 -5.93 18.59
CA ALA A 73 3.65 -5.66 17.91
C ALA A 73 2.68 -6.82 18.17
N GLU A 74 1.43 -6.50 18.49
CA GLU A 74 0.41 -7.52 18.70
C GLU A 74 0.07 -8.25 17.41
N HIS A 75 -0.14 -9.55 17.52
CA HIS A 75 -0.76 -10.30 16.45
C HIS A 75 -2.23 -9.92 16.35
N ILE A 76 -2.66 -9.54 15.17
CA ILE A 76 -4.06 -9.23 14.91
C ILE A 76 -4.72 -10.37 14.14
N SER A 77 -6.02 -10.50 14.29
CA SER A 77 -6.80 -11.47 13.54
C SER A 77 -6.88 -11.08 12.05
N ALA A 78 -7.24 -12.05 11.21
CA ALA A 78 -7.46 -11.78 9.78
C ALA A 78 -8.57 -10.74 9.57
N GLU A 79 -9.62 -10.79 10.38
CA GLU A 79 -10.72 -9.82 10.31
C GLU A 79 -10.26 -8.41 10.66
N GLU A 80 -9.44 -8.28 11.70
CA GLU A 80 -8.91 -6.99 12.11
C GLU A 80 -7.93 -6.44 11.08
N GLU A 81 -7.04 -7.29 10.56
CA GLU A 81 -6.14 -6.91 9.48
C GLU A 81 -6.93 -6.41 8.27
N MET A 82 -7.93 -7.18 7.83
CA MET A 82 -8.74 -6.79 6.68
C MET A 82 -9.49 -5.50 6.93
N GLY A 83 -10.02 -5.31 8.13
CA GLY A 83 -10.70 -4.07 8.51
C GLY A 83 -9.80 -2.85 8.41
N ARG A 84 -8.57 -2.95 8.88
CA ARG A 84 -7.58 -1.87 8.78
C ARG A 84 -7.20 -1.60 7.32
N LEU A 85 -6.93 -2.66 6.56
CA LEU A 85 -6.59 -2.53 5.14
C LEU A 85 -7.75 -1.95 4.34
N ARG A 86 -8.96 -2.39 4.60
CA ARG A 86 -10.16 -1.87 3.93
C ARG A 86 -10.29 -0.37 4.12
N THR A 87 -10.14 0.10 5.35
CA THR A 87 -10.18 1.54 5.65
C THR A 87 -9.12 2.29 4.87
N GLY A 88 -7.88 1.83 4.93
CA GLY A 88 -6.76 2.48 4.21
C GLY A 88 -6.95 2.45 2.70
N LEU A 89 -7.35 1.31 2.15
CA LEU A 89 -7.53 1.14 0.70
C LEU A 89 -8.67 2.00 0.16
N GLU A 90 -9.78 2.11 0.89
CA GLU A 90 -10.88 2.98 0.50
C GLU A 90 -10.43 4.44 0.43
N ILE A 91 -9.65 4.88 1.42
CA ILE A 91 -9.13 6.24 1.46
C ILE A 91 -8.16 6.47 0.30
N LEU A 92 -7.25 5.53 0.04
CA LEU A 92 -6.30 5.65 -1.06
C LEU A 92 -7.00 5.68 -2.42
N ASN A 93 -7.97 4.80 -2.63
CA ASN A 93 -8.70 4.76 -3.90
C ASN A 93 -9.53 6.03 -4.14
N ARG A 94 -10.01 6.65 -3.08
CA ARG A 94 -10.78 7.90 -3.18
C ARG A 94 -9.89 9.10 -3.46
N ASN A 95 -8.74 9.18 -2.80
CA ASN A 95 -7.86 10.35 -2.88
C ASN A 95 -6.77 10.22 -3.93
N HIS A 96 -6.32 9.01 -4.22
CA HIS A 96 -5.23 8.74 -5.16
C HIS A 96 -5.58 7.55 -6.06
N PRO A 97 -6.62 7.66 -6.92
CA PRO A 97 -7.13 6.53 -7.69
C PRO A 97 -6.13 5.97 -8.69
N GLU A 98 -5.12 6.74 -9.07
CA GLU A 98 -4.10 6.32 -10.04
C GLU A 98 -2.86 5.72 -9.39
N ALA A 99 -2.78 5.73 -8.06
CA ALA A 99 -1.62 5.19 -7.36
C ALA A 99 -1.55 3.67 -7.54
N ILE A 100 -0.32 3.18 -7.72
CA ILE A 100 -0.06 1.74 -7.70
C ILE A 100 0.07 1.32 -6.24
N ILE A 101 -0.77 0.38 -5.83
CA ILE A 101 -0.83 -0.05 -4.44
C ILE A 101 -0.35 -1.49 -4.33
N SER A 102 0.57 -1.74 -3.41
CA SER A 102 0.93 -3.07 -2.97
C SER A 102 0.41 -3.28 -1.56
N VAL A 103 0.16 -4.51 -1.20
CA VAL A 103 -0.27 -4.88 0.16
C VAL A 103 0.73 -5.84 0.76
N ASP A 104 1.15 -5.55 1.98
CA ASP A 104 2.00 -6.43 2.77
C ASP A 104 1.11 -7.27 3.68
N THR A 105 0.93 -8.54 3.33
CA THR A 105 0.17 -9.50 4.12
C THR A 105 0.71 -10.90 3.91
N PHE A 106 0.66 -11.74 4.93
CA PHE A 106 0.99 -13.16 4.82
C PHE A 106 -0.26 -14.04 4.69
N ARG A 107 -1.46 -13.46 4.68
CA ARG A 107 -2.70 -14.21 4.60
C ARG A 107 -3.27 -14.19 3.18
N ALA A 108 -3.46 -15.37 2.62
CA ALA A 108 -3.95 -15.51 1.24
C ALA A 108 -5.37 -14.96 1.05
N ASP A 109 -6.25 -15.15 2.02
CA ASP A 109 -7.61 -14.64 1.96
C ASP A 109 -7.67 -13.12 2.03
N VAL A 110 -6.81 -12.50 2.83
CA VAL A 110 -6.68 -11.04 2.86
C VAL A 110 -6.16 -10.52 1.54
N ALA A 111 -5.13 -11.14 1.00
CA ALA A 111 -4.57 -10.77 -0.31
C ALA A 111 -5.64 -10.86 -1.41
N GLU A 112 -6.42 -11.93 -1.43
CA GLU A 112 -7.48 -12.11 -2.42
C GLU A 112 -8.53 -11.02 -2.37
N GLU A 113 -9.01 -10.65 -1.19
CA GLU A 113 -9.99 -9.58 -1.05
C GLU A 113 -9.41 -8.24 -1.51
N CYS A 114 -8.16 -7.94 -1.15
CA CYS A 114 -7.51 -6.71 -1.56
C CYS A 114 -7.41 -6.59 -3.09
N VAL A 115 -7.08 -7.67 -3.77
CA VAL A 115 -6.98 -7.66 -5.24
C VAL A 115 -8.37 -7.53 -5.88
N LYS A 116 -9.32 -8.32 -5.44
CA LYS A 116 -10.65 -8.37 -6.07
C LYS A 116 -11.49 -7.13 -5.80
N ASP A 117 -11.50 -6.66 -4.57
CA ASP A 117 -12.44 -5.62 -4.15
C ASP A 117 -11.83 -4.23 -4.16
N TYR A 118 -10.52 -4.11 -4.06
CA TYR A 118 -9.85 -2.81 -3.94
C TYR A 118 -8.83 -2.51 -5.04
N GLY A 119 -8.66 -3.42 -5.98
CA GLY A 119 -7.80 -3.19 -7.13
C GLY A 119 -6.31 -3.13 -6.80
N VAL A 120 -5.89 -3.81 -5.74
CA VAL A 120 -4.48 -3.90 -5.39
C VAL A 120 -3.73 -4.66 -6.49
N ALA A 121 -2.59 -4.14 -6.89
CA ALA A 121 -1.86 -4.63 -8.04
C ALA A 121 -0.70 -5.55 -7.69
N ILE A 122 -0.16 -5.42 -6.47
CA ILE A 122 1.02 -6.15 -6.00
C ILE A 122 0.75 -6.64 -4.58
N ILE A 123 1.17 -7.87 -4.32
CA ILE A 123 1.09 -8.45 -2.98
C ILE A 123 2.52 -8.73 -2.48
#